data_699084ac0f06f8db462daff6940b0d29
#
_entry.id   699084ac0f06f8db462daff6940b0d29
#
_cell.length_a   1.000
_cell.length_b   1.000
_cell.length_c   1.000
_cell.angle_alpha   90.00
_cell.angle_beta   90.00
_cell.angle_gamma   90.00
#
_symmetry.space_group_name_H-M   'P 1'
#
loop_
_entity.id
_entity.type
_entity.pdbx_description
1 polymer ?
#
loop_
_entity_poly.entity_id
_entity_poly.type
_entity_poly.pdbx_seq_one_letter_code
_entity_poly.pdbx_strand_id
1 'polypeptide(L)'
;MVACDGEINEDAPPNGVPAHVDLFACGVQLTCPAYCIHLSIADCSSGGPETLGCAGELWLEGGSGALEVHDRPGPGNWMGDKLTLFLGDGKALVQNRTRSCLDAPCETIPWELGAHELCDVATPPATCQPDNCSELPVLENCAPLESDWSCGEVATAMSPMP
;
A
#
# COMPACT_ATOMS: atom_id res chain seq x y z
N MET A 1 -24.18 -12.60 -15.28
CA MET A 1 -24.40 -11.16 -14.93
C MET A 1 -24.60 -11.13 -13.41
N VAL A 2 -23.51 -10.92 -12.66
CA VAL A 2 -23.53 -10.85 -11.18
C VAL A 2 -23.31 -9.38 -10.86
N ALA A 3 -24.36 -8.71 -10.38
CA ALA A 3 -24.29 -7.37 -9.86
C ALA A 3 -23.55 -7.40 -8.52
N CYS A 4 -22.41 -6.75 -8.42
CA CYS A 4 -21.79 -6.41 -7.16
C CYS A 4 -22.47 -5.14 -6.65
N ASP A 5 -23.56 -5.30 -5.91
CA ASP A 5 -24.09 -4.23 -5.06
C ASP A 5 -23.10 -4.00 -3.93
N GLY A 6 -22.23 -3.03 -4.11
CA GLY A 6 -21.41 -2.50 -3.03
C GLY A 6 -22.33 -1.80 -2.04
N GLU A 7 -22.59 -2.44 -0.91
CA GLU A 7 -23.22 -1.78 0.23
C GLU A 7 -22.35 -0.60 0.64
N ILE A 8 -22.87 0.60 0.42
CA ILE A 8 -22.33 1.84 0.95
C ILE A 8 -22.50 1.74 2.46
N ASN A 9 -21.41 1.57 3.17
CA ASN A 9 -21.40 1.54 4.62
C ASN A 9 -21.74 2.95 5.12
N GLU A 10 -22.98 3.16 5.60
CA GLU A 10 -23.51 4.46 6.07
C GLU A 10 -23.00 4.87 7.46
N ASP A 11 -21.92 4.31 7.95
CA ASP A 11 -21.24 4.78 9.16
C ASP A 11 -20.27 5.93 8.83
N ALA A 12 -20.82 7.07 8.43
CA ALA A 12 -20.04 8.29 8.32
C ALA A 12 -19.47 8.66 9.70
N PRO A 13 -18.16 8.93 9.83
CA PRO A 13 -17.57 9.32 11.10
C PRO A 13 -18.25 10.61 11.62
N PRO A 14 -18.46 10.75 12.95
CA PRO A 14 -19.26 11.83 13.53
C PRO A 14 -18.72 13.25 13.33
N ASN A 15 -17.62 13.45 12.61
CA ASN A 15 -16.94 14.73 12.44
C ASN A 15 -16.89 15.25 10.99
N GLY A 16 -17.68 14.72 10.07
CA GLY A 16 -17.79 15.28 8.72
C GLY A 16 -16.51 15.18 7.85
N VAL A 17 -15.52 14.39 8.25
CA VAL A 17 -14.37 14.04 7.41
C VAL A 17 -14.86 13.00 6.41
N PRO A 18 -14.75 13.22 5.09
CA PRO A 18 -15.15 12.23 4.11
C PRO A 18 -14.37 10.93 4.38
N ALA A 19 -15.09 9.81 4.39
CA ALA A 19 -14.46 8.51 4.51
C ALA A 19 -13.58 8.28 3.26
N HIS A 20 -12.30 7.97 3.48
CA HIS A 20 -11.39 7.64 2.39
C HIS A 20 -11.77 6.31 1.73
N VAL A 21 -11.58 6.22 0.43
CA VAL A 21 -11.70 4.93 -0.28
C VAL A 21 -10.56 4.01 0.16
N ASP A 22 -10.89 2.79 0.54
CA ASP A 22 -9.91 1.80 1.00
C ASP A 22 -9.27 1.08 -0.20
N LEU A 23 -8.06 1.47 -0.58
CA LEU A 23 -7.29 0.81 -1.64
C LEU A 23 -6.98 -0.66 -1.33
N PHE A 24 -6.81 -0.99 -0.05
CA PHE A 24 -6.55 -2.38 0.37
C PHE A 24 -7.76 -3.30 0.11
N ALA A 25 -8.96 -2.73 0.06
CA ALA A 25 -10.19 -3.44 -0.25
C ALA A 25 -10.49 -3.52 -1.77
N CYS A 26 -9.74 -2.80 -2.61
CA CYS A 26 -9.96 -2.78 -4.06
C CYS A 26 -9.57 -4.09 -4.78
N GLY A 27 -9.05 -5.08 -4.07
CA GLY A 27 -8.67 -6.37 -4.66
C GLY A 27 -7.46 -6.28 -5.58
N VAL A 28 -6.57 -5.31 -5.37
CA VAL A 28 -5.33 -5.17 -6.13
C VAL A 28 -4.44 -6.38 -5.86
N GLN A 29 -3.99 -7.03 -6.91
CA GLN A 29 -3.05 -8.13 -6.79
C GLN A 29 -1.64 -7.58 -6.55
N LEU A 30 -0.99 -8.02 -5.46
CA LEU A 30 0.38 -7.63 -5.16
C LEU A 30 1.33 -8.23 -6.20
N THR A 31 2.23 -7.40 -6.72
CA THR A 31 3.29 -7.83 -7.64
C THR A 31 4.42 -8.52 -6.89
N CYS A 32 4.75 -7.98 -5.71
CA CYS A 32 5.75 -8.55 -4.81
C CYS A 32 5.09 -9.04 -3.52
N PRO A 33 5.69 -10.04 -2.83
CA PRO A 33 5.27 -10.40 -1.49
C PRO A 33 5.29 -9.18 -0.55
N ALA A 34 4.39 -9.11 0.43
CA ALA A 34 4.37 -8.01 1.38
C ALA A 34 5.69 -7.93 2.17
N TYR A 35 6.17 -6.72 2.44
CA TYR A 35 7.37 -6.47 3.23
C TYR A 35 7.04 -6.11 4.68
N CYS A 36 7.75 -6.71 5.62
CA CYS A 36 7.57 -6.43 7.05
C CYS A 36 8.79 -5.72 7.62
N ILE A 37 8.58 -4.55 8.22
CA ILE A 37 9.66 -3.74 8.79
C ILE A 37 10.17 -4.35 10.11
N HIS A 38 9.29 -4.90 10.94
CA HIS A 38 9.64 -5.50 12.22
C HIS A 38 9.33 -6.99 12.22
N LEU A 39 10.37 -7.82 12.31
CA LEU A 39 10.30 -9.29 12.16
C LEU A 39 9.79 -10.04 13.40
N SER A 40 9.29 -9.37 14.44
CA SER A 40 8.98 -10.03 15.71
C SER A 40 7.63 -10.75 15.77
N ILE A 41 6.86 -10.82 14.69
CA ILE A 41 5.50 -11.35 14.71
C ILE A 41 5.33 -12.47 13.68
N ALA A 42 4.73 -13.57 14.15
CA ALA A 42 4.46 -14.78 13.35
C ALA A 42 3.63 -14.59 12.08
N ASP A 43 2.98 -13.43 11.93
CA ASP A 43 2.10 -13.13 10.80
C ASP A 43 2.81 -12.50 9.59
N CYS A 44 4.08 -12.16 9.73
CA CYS A 44 4.92 -11.63 8.67
C CYS A 44 5.87 -12.71 8.13
N SER A 45 5.34 -13.72 7.50
CA SER A 45 6.14 -14.85 6.96
C SER A 45 6.90 -14.53 5.67
N SER A 46 6.78 -13.33 5.13
CA SER A 46 7.24 -13.02 3.77
C SER A 46 7.95 -11.69 3.61
N GLY A 47 8.67 -11.20 4.57
CA GLY A 47 9.46 -9.98 4.42
C GLY A 47 10.95 -10.29 4.43
N GLY A 48 11.52 -10.62 3.33
CA GLY A 48 12.93 -10.99 3.23
C GLY A 48 13.59 -10.46 1.97
N PRO A 49 14.78 -10.96 1.68
CA PRO A 49 15.54 -10.59 0.47
C PRO A 49 14.75 -10.74 -0.84
N GLU A 50 13.82 -11.71 -0.90
CA GLU A 50 12.96 -11.93 -2.07
C GLU A 50 12.05 -10.75 -2.35
N THR A 51 11.45 -10.16 -1.32
CA THR A 51 10.59 -8.97 -1.50
C THR A 51 11.39 -7.76 -1.93
N LEU A 52 12.58 -7.56 -1.34
CA LEU A 52 13.46 -6.45 -1.72
C LEU A 52 13.97 -6.61 -3.15
N GLY A 53 14.31 -7.82 -3.58
CA GLY A 53 14.68 -8.14 -4.95
C GLY A 53 13.55 -7.80 -5.93
N CYS A 54 12.35 -8.31 -5.66
CA CYS A 54 11.16 -8.04 -6.49
C CYS A 54 10.82 -6.55 -6.54
N ALA A 55 10.84 -5.85 -5.40
CA ALA A 55 10.58 -4.41 -5.35
C ALA A 55 11.67 -3.61 -6.08
N GLY A 56 12.91 -4.06 -6.01
CA GLY A 56 14.04 -3.48 -6.75
C GLY A 56 13.91 -3.63 -8.27
N GLU A 57 13.48 -4.79 -8.73
CA GLU A 57 13.20 -5.00 -10.16
C GLU A 57 12.08 -4.07 -10.65
N LEU A 58 10.97 -4.01 -9.91
CA LEU A 58 9.85 -3.12 -10.20
C LEU A 58 10.31 -1.65 -10.28
N TRP A 59 11.21 -1.25 -9.36
CA TRP A 59 11.79 0.09 -9.33
C TRP A 59 12.71 0.37 -10.51
N LEU A 60 13.60 -0.56 -10.84
CA LEU A 60 14.57 -0.44 -11.94
C LEU A 60 13.91 -0.44 -13.33
N GLU A 61 12.87 -1.24 -13.49
CA GLU A 61 12.11 -1.33 -14.74
C GLU A 61 11.17 -0.13 -14.94
N GLY A 62 10.83 0.59 -13.87
CA GLY A 62 9.84 1.67 -13.92
C GLY A 62 8.44 1.17 -14.32
N GLY A 63 8.17 -0.10 -14.08
CA GLY A 63 6.93 -0.76 -14.43
C GLY A 63 5.76 -0.41 -13.51
N SER A 64 4.56 -0.87 -13.88
CA SER A 64 3.40 -0.84 -12.99
C SER A 64 3.39 -2.07 -12.08
N GLY A 65 2.94 -1.88 -10.85
CA GLY A 65 2.88 -2.97 -9.88
C GLY A 65 2.40 -2.51 -8.52
N ALA A 66 2.21 -3.45 -7.60
CA ALA A 66 1.75 -3.19 -6.25
C ALA A 66 2.67 -3.81 -5.21
N LEU A 67 2.98 -3.03 -4.17
CA LEU A 67 3.78 -3.43 -3.03
C LEU A 67 3.06 -3.03 -1.75
N GLU A 68 2.97 -3.96 -0.80
CA GLU A 68 2.44 -3.70 0.54
C GLU A 68 3.56 -3.80 1.57
N VAL A 69 3.63 -2.82 2.45
CA VAL A 69 4.58 -2.78 3.57
C VAL A 69 3.81 -2.80 4.88
N HIS A 70 4.13 -3.76 5.73
CA HIS A 70 3.55 -3.92 7.05
C HIS A 70 4.52 -3.42 8.12
N ASP A 71 4.04 -2.55 9.00
CA ASP A 71 4.76 -2.14 10.20
C ASP A 71 4.08 -2.73 11.43
N ARG A 72 4.80 -3.62 12.11
CA ARG A 72 4.32 -4.41 13.24
C ARG A 72 5.30 -4.31 14.40
N PRO A 73 5.33 -3.17 15.14
CA PRO A 73 6.34 -2.94 16.17
C PRO A 73 6.21 -3.86 17.41
N GLY A 74 5.19 -4.68 17.49
CA GLY A 74 5.01 -5.68 18.55
C GLY A 74 3.64 -5.61 19.23
N PRO A 75 3.35 -6.58 20.11
CA PRO A 75 2.06 -6.66 20.78
C PRO A 75 1.78 -5.43 21.64
N GLY A 76 0.53 -4.96 21.65
CA GLY A 76 0.10 -3.81 22.44
C GLY A 76 0.51 -2.46 21.88
N ASN A 77 1.01 -2.42 20.65
CA ASN A 77 1.36 -1.19 19.93
C ASN A 77 0.40 -0.92 18.78
N TRP A 78 0.63 0.20 18.10
CA TRP A 78 -0.05 0.48 16.84
C TRP A 78 0.43 -0.48 15.74
N MET A 79 -0.41 -0.66 14.73
CA MET A 79 -0.07 -1.36 13.49
C MET A 79 -0.26 -0.41 12.33
N GLY A 80 0.59 -0.50 11.34
CA GLY A 80 0.52 0.30 10.13
C GLY A 80 0.72 -0.55 8.89
N ASP A 81 -0.04 -0.27 7.85
CA ASP A 81 0.17 -0.81 6.52
C ASP A 81 0.27 0.33 5.52
N LYS A 82 1.12 0.15 4.54
CA LYS A 82 1.29 1.06 3.42
C LYS A 82 1.13 0.27 2.12
N LEU A 83 0.14 0.63 1.32
CA LEU A 83 -0.01 0.12 -0.04
C LEU A 83 0.54 1.15 -1.02
N THR A 84 1.43 0.71 -1.89
CA THR A 84 2.03 1.51 -2.96
C THR A 84 1.68 0.87 -4.30
N LEU A 85 1.02 1.64 -5.16
CA LEU A 85 0.67 1.25 -6.53
C LEU A 85 1.57 2.05 -7.48
N PHE A 86 2.54 1.39 -8.10
CA PHE A 86 3.40 1.98 -9.12
C PHE A 86 2.61 2.07 -10.43
N LEU A 87 2.55 3.25 -11.02
CA LEU A 87 1.70 3.53 -12.20
C LEU A 87 2.45 3.37 -13.54
N GLY A 88 3.76 3.09 -13.49
CA GLY A 88 4.57 2.84 -14.68
C GLY A 88 5.06 4.08 -15.41
N ASP A 89 4.86 5.27 -14.86
CA ASP A 89 5.27 6.57 -15.43
C ASP A 89 6.15 7.39 -14.48
N GLY A 90 6.80 6.73 -13.54
CA GLY A 90 7.56 7.37 -12.47
C GLY A 90 6.68 7.95 -11.35
N LYS A 91 5.42 7.57 -11.31
CA LYS A 91 4.47 7.94 -10.28
C LYS A 91 4.01 6.73 -9.48
N ALA A 92 3.61 6.97 -8.25
CA ALA A 92 2.98 5.98 -7.40
C ALA A 92 1.80 6.58 -6.65
N LEU A 93 0.71 5.82 -6.58
CA LEU A 93 -0.42 6.09 -5.70
C LEU A 93 -0.20 5.35 -4.39
N VAL A 94 -0.35 6.06 -3.28
CA VAL A 94 -0.06 5.52 -1.94
C VAL A 94 -1.26 5.72 -1.03
N GLN A 95 -1.53 4.72 -0.22
CA GLN A 95 -2.40 4.85 0.94
C GLN A 95 -1.76 4.20 2.16
N ASN A 96 -1.79 4.90 3.28
CA ASN A 96 -1.45 4.37 4.59
C ASN A 96 -2.74 4.05 5.35
N ARG A 97 -2.70 3.00 6.17
CA ARG A 97 -3.73 2.73 7.17
C ARG A 97 -3.08 2.37 8.49
N THR A 98 -3.70 2.78 9.57
CA THR A 98 -3.20 2.51 10.93
C THR A 98 -4.32 2.04 11.84
N ARG A 99 -3.96 1.32 12.90
CA ARG A 99 -4.85 1.05 14.03
C ARG A 99 -4.05 0.95 15.32
N SER A 100 -4.63 1.39 16.42
CA SER A 100 -4.03 1.29 17.75
C SER A 100 -4.60 0.07 18.47
N CYS A 101 -3.73 -0.80 18.97
CA CYS A 101 -4.10 -2.05 19.63
C CYS A 101 -3.81 -2.01 21.13
N LEU A 102 -3.78 -0.81 21.74
CA LEU A 102 -3.41 -0.64 23.14
C LEU A 102 -4.45 -1.21 24.12
N ASP A 103 -5.72 -1.07 23.79
CA ASP A 103 -6.83 -1.33 24.73
C ASP A 103 -7.71 -2.52 24.32
N ALA A 104 -7.52 -3.09 23.15
CA ALA A 104 -8.34 -4.19 22.64
C ALA A 104 -7.56 -5.09 21.68
N PRO A 105 -8.03 -6.33 21.41
CA PRO A 105 -7.46 -7.18 20.36
C PRO A 105 -7.49 -6.47 19.02
N CYS A 106 -6.36 -6.48 18.30
CA CYS A 106 -6.21 -5.76 17.03
C CYS A 106 -7.29 -6.09 15.99
N GLU A 107 -7.75 -7.33 15.98
CA GLU A 107 -8.76 -7.81 15.02
C GLU A 107 -10.12 -7.12 15.19
N THR A 108 -10.39 -6.55 16.36
CA THR A 108 -11.66 -5.88 16.67
C THR A 108 -11.64 -4.38 16.41
N ILE A 109 -10.46 -3.83 16.09
CA ILE A 109 -10.28 -2.40 15.88
C ILE A 109 -10.29 -2.09 14.39
N PRO A 110 -11.17 -1.21 13.90
CA PRO A 110 -11.17 -0.81 12.50
C PRO A 110 -9.87 -0.10 12.13
N TRP A 111 -9.49 -0.18 10.85
CA TRP A 111 -8.41 0.59 10.30
C TRP A 111 -8.80 2.06 10.13
N GLU A 112 -7.93 2.96 10.52
CA GLU A 112 -8.00 4.37 10.17
C GLU A 112 -7.28 4.57 8.84
N LEU A 113 -8.03 4.95 7.81
CA LEU A 113 -7.51 5.14 6.46
C LEU A 113 -6.95 6.55 6.29
N GLY A 114 -5.74 6.66 5.74
CA GLY A 114 -5.19 7.91 5.25
C GLY A 114 -5.76 8.28 3.88
N ALA A 115 -5.63 9.55 3.51
CA ALA A 115 -5.91 10.01 2.15
C ALA A 115 -5.02 9.30 1.13
N HIS A 116 -5.48 9.25 -0.11
CA HIS A 116 -4.63 8.85 -1.22
C HIS A 116 -3.60 9.95 -1.49
N GLU A 117 -2.36 9.54 -1.67
CA GLU A 117 -1.26 10.45 -2.03
C GLU A 117 -0.66 10.04 -3.37
N LEU A 118 -0.40 11.02 -4.23
CA LEU A 118 0.36 10.80 -5.45
C LEU A 118 1.80 11.23 -5.19
N CYS A 119 2.73 10.31 -5.43
CA CYS A 119 4.15 10.49 -5.19
C CYS A 119 4.95 10.37 -6.50
N ASP A 120 6.12 11.00 -6.54
CA ASP A 120 7.15 10.67 -7.50
C ASP A 120 7.92 9.44 -7.03
N VAL A 121 8.29 8.57 -7.96
CA VAL A 121 9.20 7.46 -7.68
C VAL A 121 10.61 7.95 -7.96
N ALA A 122 11.46 8.01 -6.94
CA ALA A 122 12.84 8.44 -7.08
C ALA A 122 13.64 7.51 -8.02
N THR A 123 14.69 8.04 -8.61
CA THR A 123 15.62 7.21 -9.40
C THR A 123 16.30 6.20 -8.49
N PRO A 124 16.36 4.91 -8.87
CA PRO A 124 17.05 3.90 -8.09
C PRO A 124 18.52 4.27 -7.89
N PRO A 125 19.09 4.04 -6.69
CA PRO A 125 20.50 4.27 -6.44
C PRO A 125 21.35 3.28 -7.26
N ALA A 126 22.60 3.64 -7.56
CA ALA A 126 23.50 2.79 -8.32
C ALA A 126 23.82 1.45 -7.64
N THR A 127 23.56 1.36 -6.34
CA THR A 127 23.67 0.12 -5.53
C THR A 127 22.51 -0.85 -5.75
N CYS A 128 21.36 -0.36 -6.23
CA CYS A 128 20.24 -1.19 -6.59
C CYS A 128 20.46 -1.78 -7.98
N GLN A 129 20.62 -3.07 -8.08
CA GLN A 129 20.81 -3.80 -9.34
C GLN A 129 19.81 -4.96 -9.40
N PRO A 130 19.50 -5.49 -10.61
CA PRO A 130 18.69 -6.68 -10.74
C PRO A 130 19.22 -7.78 -9.81
N ASP A 131 18.33 -8.46 -9.09
CA ASP A 131 18.61 -9.53 -8.12
C ASP A 131 19.38 -9.11 -6.86
N ASN A 132 19.80 -7.85 -6.71
CA ASN A 132 20.59 -7.40 -5.56
C ASN A 132 20.22 -5.97 -5.12
N CYS A 133 18.95 -5.67 -4.99
CA CYS A 133 18.49 -4.43 -4.36
C CYS A 133 18.16 -4.69 -2.90
N SER A 134 18.80 -3.98 -2.00
CA SER A 134 18.62 -4.11 -0.55
C SER A 134 17.72 -3.03 0.05
N GLU A 135 17.14 -2.20 -0.79
CA GLU A 135 16.32 -1.05 -0.39
C GLU A 135 14.94 -1.12 -1.05
N LEU A 136 13.95 -0.61 -0.34
CA LEU A 136 12.62 -0.38 -0.93
C LEU A 136 12.64 0.86 -1.83
N PRO A 137 11.77 0.92 -2.86
CA PRO A 137 11.62 2.11 -3.67
C PRO A 137 11.35 3.36 -2.84
N VAL A 138 12.10 4.42 -3.11
CA VAL A 138 11.96 5.70 -2.42
C VAL A 138 10.91 6.54 -3.14
N LEU A 139 9.99 7.08 -2.37
CA LEU A 139 8.92 7.96 -2.84
C LEU A 139 9.20 9.38 -2.40
N GLU A 140 9.04 10.33 -3.31
CA GLU A 140 9.32 11.74 -3.10
C GLU A 140 8.10 12.59 -3.50
N ASN A 141 8.08 13.84 -3.05
CA ASN A 141 7.07 14.82 -3.43
C ASN A 141 5.63 14.30 -3.29
N CYS A 142 5.36 13.47 -2.27
CA CYS A 142 4.01 12.97 -2.02
C CYS A 142 3.07 14.12 -1.68
N ALA A 143 1.94 14.17 -2.36
CA ALA A 143 0.89 15.14 -2.11
C ALA A 143 -0.47 14.42 -2.04
N PRO A 144 -1.31 14.78 -1.06
CA PRO A 144 -2.65 14.22 -0.98
C PRO A 144 -3.45 14.63 -2.23
N LEU A 145 -4.25 13.71 -2.73
CA LEU A 145 -5.18 13.99 -3.81
C LEU A 145 -6.37 14.81 -3.29
N GLU A 146 -6.93 15.68 -4.14
CA GLU A 146 -8.16 16.42 -3.81
C GLU A 146 -9.36 15.49 -3.61
N SER A 147 -9.35 14.35 -4.29
CA SER A 147 -10.32 13.27 -4.12
C SER A 147 -9.62 11.93 -4.26
N ASP A 148 -10.03 10.97 -3.45
CA ASP A 148 -9.52 9.60 -3.55
C ASP A 148 -9.92 8.96 -4.88
N TRP A 149 -9.06 8.09 -5.39
CA TRP A 149 -9.40 7.25 -6.53
C TRP A 149 -10.39 6.16 -6.11
N SER A 150 -11.35 5.92 -6.96
CA SER A 150 -12.22 4.75 -6.85
C SER A 150 -11.46 3.46 -7.20
N CYS A 151 -11.95 2.32 -6.74
CA CYS A 151 -11.39 1.03 -7.15
C CYS A 151 -11.42 0.82 -8.67
N GLY A 152 -12.38 1.41 -9.38
CA GLY A 152 -12.43 1.36 -10.84
C GLY A 152 -11.30 2.13 -11.52
N GLU A 153 -10.93 3.30 -11.00
CA GLU A 153 -9.79 4.09 -11.48
C GLU A 153 -8.48 3.36 -11.22
N VAL A 154 -8.34 2.76 -10.03
CA VAL A 154 -7.19 1.91 -9.67
C VAL A 154 -7.06 0.74 -10.65
N ALA A 155 -8.13 0.00 -10.88
CA ALA A 155 -8.12 -1.15 -11.79
C ALA A 155 -7.73 -0.74 -13.21
N THR A 156 -8.18 0.44 -13.67
CA THR A 156 -7.82 0.98 -14.99
C THR A 156 -6.33 1.34 -15.06
N ALA A 157 -5.82 2.02 -14.03
CA ALA A 157 -4.42 2.45 -13.99
C ALA A 157 -3.43 1.28 -13.86
N MET A 158 -3.85 0.20 -13.17
CA MET A 158 -3.03 -1.00 -12.96
C MET A 158 -3.16 -2.03 -14.08
N SER A 159 -4.06 -1.81 -15.04
CA SER A 159 -4.17 -2.70 -16.19
C SER A 159 -2.95 -2.57 -17.09
N PRO A 160 -2.35 -3.70 -17.55
CA PRO A 160 -1.25 -3.63 -18.50
C PRO A 160 -1.72 -2.90 -19.76
N MET A 161 -0.96 -1.91 -20.19
CA MET A 161 -1.20 -1.28 -21.49
C MET A 161 -1.05 -2.34 -22.61
N PRO A 162 -1.95 -2.34 -23.58
CA PRO A 162 -1.91 -3.31 -24.68
C PRO A 162 -0.65 -3.19 -25.56
#